data_f5f79a6ce8f64181584d582a63ede276
#
_entry.id   f5f79a6ce8f64181584d582a63ede276
#
_cell.length_a   1.000
_cell.length_b   1.000
_cell.length_c   1.000
_cell.angle_alpha   90.00
_cell.angle_beta   90.00
_cell.angle_gamma   90.00
#
_symmetry.space_group_name_H-M   'P 1'
#
loop_
_entity.id
_entity.type
_entity.pdbx_description
1 polymer ?
#
loop_
_entity_poly.entity_id
_entity_poly.type
_entity_poly.pdbx_seq_one_letter_code
_entity_poly.pdbx_strand_id
1 'polypeptide(L)'
;MSATLRLLGGLALVAGLAGCAQEAAAPASTRRVFFADIQGQARGCTVPRSVSLTPGQQTESTMTLANDGGWCGITVSQPGPKPYDAGLLVQRPQHGRVHVRKVGDVTRVDYIPDARFAGTDAFTVRLVPGNPALRVAVTVQPGAASATAPAPAATPAATPARR
;
A
#
# COMPACT_ATOMS: atom_id res chain seq x y z
N MET A 1 17.73 69.72 -57.33
CA MET A 1 16.35 69.65 -56.84
C MET A 1 16.25 68.34 -56.08
N SER A 2 16.35 68.42 -54.77
CA SER A 2 16.52 67.30 -53.86
C SER A 2 15.22 67.05 -53.12
N ALA A 3 14.69 65.82 -53.19
CA ALA A 3 13.61 65.38 -52.42
C ALA A 3 14.08 64.37 -51.35
N THR A 4 14.07 64.79 -50.11
CA THR A 4 14.40 63.96 -48.94
C THR A 4 13.16 63.28 -48.44
N LEU A 5 13.12 61.96 -48.60
CA LEU A 5 12.06 61.09 -48.04
C LEU A 5 12.47 60.64 -46.64
N ARG A 6 11.76 61.07 -45.62
CA ARG A 6 11.93 60.64 -44.23
C ARG A 6 11.13 59.37 -43.99
N LEU A 7 11.80 58.24 -43.78
CA LEU A 7 11.20 57.04 -43.28
C LEU A 7 11.08 57.13 -41.75
N LEU A 8 9.87 57.17 -41.25
CA LEU A 8 9.53 57.00 -39.83
C LEU A 8 9.45 55.50 -39.55
N GLY A 9 10.43 54.99 -38.81
CA GLY A 9 10.44 53.62 -38.34
C GLY A 9 9.45 53.44 -37.18
N GLY A 10 8.41 52.70 -37.42
CA GLY A 10 7.50 52.24 -36.36
C GLY A 10 8.10 51.02 -35.63
N LEU A 11 8.49 51.22 -34.39
CA LEU A 11 8.90 50.15 -33.48
C LEU A 11 7.68 49.43 -32.92
N ALA A 12 7.32 48.29 -33.49
CA ALA A 12 6.24 47.44 -32.95
C ALA A 12 6.77 46.64 -31.76
N LEU A 13 6.31 47.01 -30.57
CA LEU A 13 6.56 46.29 -29.32
C LEU A 13 5.65 45.07 -29.29
N VAL A 14 6.18 43.88 -29.60
CA VAL A 14 5.50 42.61 -29.42
C VAL A 14 5.63 42.21 -27.94
N ALA A 15 4.60 42.49 -27.16
CA ALA A 15 4.45 42.00 -25.80
C ALA A 15 4.13 40.50 -25.88
N GLY A 16 5.13 39.66 -25.63
CA GLY A 16 4.96 38.21 -25.47
C GLY A 16 4.16 37.90 -24.20
N LEU A 17 2.91 37.50 -24.36
CA LEU A 17 2.12 36.86 -23.31
C LEU A 17 2.71 35.44 -23.07
N ALA A 18 3.66 35.33 -22.14
CA ALA A 18 4.05 34.04 -21.56
C ALA A 18 2.88 33.58 -20.70
N GLY A 19 1.91 32.90 -21.31
CA GLY A 19 0.88 32.17 -20.61
C GLY A 19 1.55 30.99 -19.90
N CYS A 20 1.74 31.08 -18.57
CA CYS A 20 1.97 29.91 -17.75
C CYS A 20 0.75 29.01 -17.91
N ALA A 21 0.90 27.95 -18.71
CA ALA A 21 -0.04 26.83 -18.69
C ALA A 21 0.08 26.21 -17.30
N GLN A 22 -0.80 26.64 -16.41
CA GLN A 22 -1.01 26.03 -15.12
C GLN A 22 -1.64 24.68 -15.44
N GLU A 23 -0.84 23.63 -15.41
CA GLU A 23 -1.32 22.25 -15.50
C GLU A 23 -2.34 22.08 -14.36
N ALA A 24 -3.62 22.07 -14.74
CA ALA A 24 -4.69 21.87 -13.79
C ALA A 24 -4.45 20.54 -13.11
N ALA A 25 -4.04 20.58 -11.84
CA ALA A 25 -3.93 19.39 -11.02
C ALA A 25 -5.26 18.64 -11.16
N ALA A 26 -5.21 17.43 -11.73
CA ALA A 26 -6.38 16.59 -11.84
C ALA A 26 -7.03 16.52 -10.44
N PRO A 27 -8.35 16.69 -10.33
CA PRO A 27 -9.01 16.65 -9.03
C PRO A 27 -8.63 15.33 -8.36
N ALA A 28 -8.02 15.43 -7.17
CA ALA A 28 -7.75 14.27 -6.35
C ALA A 28 -9.09 13.52 -6.22
N SER A 29 -9.19 12.34 -6.82
CA SER A 29 -10.39 11.54 -6.74
C SER A 29 -10.64 11.29 -5.26
N THR A 30 -11.67 11.94 -4.70
CA THR A 30 -12.12 11.69 -3.33
C THR A 30 -12.69 10.29 -3.30
N ARG A 31 -11.81 9.32 -3.08
CA ARG A 31 -12.20 7.92 -2.95
C ARG A 31 -13.18 7.81 -1.80
N ARG A 32 -14.40 7.40 -2.10
CA ARG A 32 -15.38 7.09 -1.06
C ARG A 32 -14.97 5.77 -0.42
N VAL A 33 -14.61 5.81 0.85
CA VAL A 33 -14.37 4.63 1.66
C VAL A 33 -15.64 4.35 2.44
N PHE A 34 -16.21 3.16 2.25
CA PHE A 34 -17.38 2.72 3.00
C PHE A 34 -16.90 1.96 4.25
N PHE A 35 -17.70 1.98 5.31
CA PHE A 35 -17.37 1.25 6.54
C PHE A 35 -17.13 -0.25 6.29
N ALA A 36 -17.89 -0.85 5.38
CA ALA A 36 -17.70 -2.25 4.97
C ALA A 36 -16.31 -2.53 4.38
N ASP A 37 -15.67 -1.52 3.77
CA ASP A 37 -14.34 -1.68 3.15
C ASP A 37 -13.22 -1.79 4.20
N ILE A 38 -13.43 -1.26 5.40
CA ILE A 38 -12.45 -1.26 6.49
C ILE A 38 -12.86 -2.18 7.64
N GLN A 39 -14.04 -2.81 7.57
CA GLN A 39 -14.50 -3.71 8.61
C GLN A 39 -13.55 -4.88 8.81
N GLY A 40 -13.20 -5.16 10.07
CA GLY A 40 -12.28 -6.24 10.42
C GLY A 40 -10.81 -5.93 10.14
N GLN A 41 -10.44 -4.68 9.89
CA GLN A 41 -9.04 -4.28 9.80
C GLN A 41 -8.35 -4.44 11.15
N ALA A 42 -7.15 -5.02 11.14
CA ALA A 42 -6.32 -5.20 12.33
C ALA A 42 -5.90 -3.84 12.92
N ARG A 43 -5.83 -3.78 14.23
CA ARG A 43 -5.24 -2.63 14.92
C ARG A 43 -3.75 -2.55 14.60
N GLY A 44 -3.22 -1.33 14.55
CA GLY A 44 -1.80 -1.12 14.23
C GLY A 44 -1.41 -1.53 12.81
N CYS A 45 -2.38 -1.67 11.89
CA CYS A 45 -2.08 -1.89 10.48
C CYS A 45 -1.34 -0.68 9.91
N THR A 46 -0.07 -0.88 9.58
CA THR A 46 0.81 0.15 9.02
C THR A 46 1.37 -0.35 7.70
N VAL A 47 1.11 0.40 6.64
CA VAL A 47 1.56 0.14 5.27
C VAL A 47 2.00 1.45 4.61
N PRO A 48 2.80 1.43 3.55
CA PRO A 48 3.10 2.64 2.78
C PRO A 48 1.82 3.29 2.25
N ARG A 49 1.79 4.63 2.26
CA ARG A 49 0.62 5.41 1.78
C ARG A 49 0.30 5.20 0.31
N SER A 50 1.32 4.93 -0.49
CA SER A 50 1.19 4.62 -1.91
C SER A 50 2.26 3.64 -2.33
N VAL A 51 1.88 2.70 -3.19
CA VAL A 51 2.79 1.75 -3.81
C VAL A 51 2.56 1.84 -5.31
N SER A 52 3.59 2.30 -6.03
CA SER A 52 3.58 2.35 -7.49
C SER A 52 4.13 1.06 -8.05
N LEU A 53 3.39 0.44 -8.94
CA LEU A 53 3.77 -0.81 -9.58
C LEU A 53 4.13 -0.56 -11.05
N THR A 54 5.26 -1.12 -11.49
CA THR A 54 5.70 -1.06 -12.88
C THR A 54 5.41 -2.40 -13.57
N PRO A 55 4.78 -2.41 -14.75
CA PRO A 55 4.51 -3.63 -15.49
C PRO A 55 5.75 -4.50 -15.66
N GLY A 56 5.61 -5.80 -15.42
CA GLY A 56 6.68 -6.79 -15.54
C GLY A 56 7.79 -6.72 -14.48
N GLN A 57 7.73 -5.77 -13.55
CA GLN A 57 8.75 -5.60 -12.51
C GLN A 57 8.22 -6.02 -11.13
N GLN A 58 9.15 -6.33 -10.21
CA GLN A 58 8.85 -6.58 -8.81
C GLN A 58 9.09 -5.31 -8.00
N THR A 59 8.09 -4.97 -7.18
CA THR A 59 8.15 -3.87 -6.21
C THR A 59 8.15 -4.46 -4.81
N GLU A 60 9.07 -4.01 -3.97
CA GLU A 60 9.13 -4.40 -2.56
C GLU A 60 8.27 -3.44 -1.73
N SER A 61 7.61 -3.99 -0.71
CA SER A 61 6.82 -3.22 0.24
C SER A 61 6.88 -3.86 1.63
N THR A 62 6.43 -3.13 2.62
CA THR A 62 6.40 -3.58 4.02
C THR A 62 5.00 -3.44 4.61
N MET A 63 4.71 -4.29 5.58
CA MET A 63 3.46 -4.29 6.33
C MET A 63 3.73 -4.63 7.78
N THR A 64 3.13 -3.87 8.70
CA THR A 64 3.15 -4.18 10.13
C THR A 64 1.73 -4.20 10.65
N LEU A 65 1.38 -5.18 11.47
CA LEU A 65 0.06 -5.27 12.09
C LEU A 65 0.12 -5.99 13.44
N ALA A 66 -0.86 -5.69 14.30
CA ALA A 66 -1.09 -6.49 15.50
C ALA A 66 -2.00 -7.69 15.16
N ASN A 67 -1.70 -8.88 15.70
CA ASN A 67 -2.53 -10.07 15.47
C ASN A 67 -3.73 -10.09 16.43
N ASP A 68 -4.76 -9.35 16.07
CA ASP A 68 -6.05 -9.31 16.76
C ASP A 68 -7.16 -10.08 16.01
N GLY A 69 -6.77 -10.88 15.01
CA GLY A 69 -7.66 -11.61 14.12
C GLY A 69 -8.13 -10.81 12.90
N GLY A 70 -7.71 -9.55 12.79
CA GLY A 70 -8.04 -8.69 11.67
C GLY A 70 -7.09 -8.87 10.48
N TRP A 71 -7.39 -8.16 9.40
CA TRP A 71 -6.57 -8.07 8.20
C TRP A 71 -5.81 -6.74 8.14
N CYS A 72 -4.68 -6.72 7.42
CA CYS A 72 -3.99 -5.51 7.04
C CYS A 72 -3.77 -5.51 5.52
N GLY A 73 -4.00 -4.39 4.85
CA GLY A 73 -4.04 -4.35 3.39
C GLY A 73 -3.28 -3.22 2.75
N ILE A 74 -2.57 -3.53 1.66
CA ILE A 74 -1.93 -2.56 0.78
C ILE A 74 -2.86 -2.28 -0.39
N THR A 75 -3.06 -1.01 -0.69
CA THR A 75 -3.83 -0.56 -1.85
C THR A 75 -2.91 -0.25 -3.02
N VAL A 76 -3.25 -0.77 -4.19
CA VAL A 76 -2.55 -0.52 -5.45
C VAL A 76 -3.56 -0.25 -6.57
N SER A 77 -3.15 0.49 -7.58
CA SER A 77 -3.97 0.76 -8.76
C SER A 77 -3.12 0.82 -10.01
N GLN A 78 -3.75 0.60 -11.15
CA GLN A 78 -3.18 0.92 -12.45
C GLN A 78 -3.19 2.45 -12.66
N PRO A 79 -2.39 2.98 -13.61
CA PRO A 79 -2.51 4.37 -14.01
C PRO A 79 -3.95 4.74 -14.44
N GLY A 80 -4.41 5.95 -14.08
CA GLY A 80 -5.77 6.42 -14.35
C GLY A 80 -6.85 5.81 -13.45
N PRO A 81 -6.74 5.93 -12.11
CA PRO A 81 -7.19 5.07 -11.01
C PRO A 81 -8.12 3.95 -11.46
N LYS A 82 -7.55 2.81 -11.76
CA LYS A 82 -8.24 1.61 -12.22
C LYS A 82 -7.74 0.39 -11.43
N PRO A 83 -8.63 -0.46 -10.91
CA PRO A 83 -8.21 -1.67 -10.21
C PRO A 83 -7.57 -2.68 -11.18
N TYR A 84 -6.70 -3.54 -10.65
CA TYR A 84 -6.26 -4.74 -11.36
C TYR A 84 -7.40 -5.75 -11.42
N ASP A 85 -7.43 -6.57 -12.46
CA ASP A 85 -8.51 -7.53 -12.68
C ASP A 85 -8.37 -8.77 -11.81
N ALA A 86 -7.14 -9.21 -11.57
CA ALA A 86 -6.84 -10.38 -10.76
C ALA A 86 -5.46 -10.26 -10.09
N GLY A 87 -5.26 -11.08 -9.05
CA GLY A 87 -3.97 -11.29 -8.41
C GLY A 87 -3.65 -12.78 -8.31
N LEU A 88 -2.44 -13.14 -8.69
CA LEU A 88 -1.90 -14.49 -8.58
C LEU A 88 -0.92 -14.54 -7.42
N LEU A 89 -1.17 -15.37 -6.42
CA LEU A 89 -0.27 -15.57 -5.30
C LEU A 89 0.87 -16.49 -5.75
N VAL A 90 2.03 -15.90 -6.08
CA VAL A 90 3.21 -16.64 -6.59
C VAL A 90 4.12 -17.14 -5.49
N GLN A 91 4.14 -16.45 -4.34
CA GLN A 91 4.76 -16.91 -3.11
C GLN A 91 3.75 -16.78 -1.98
N ARG A 92 3.41 -17.88 -1.37
CA ARG A 92 2.48 -17.91 -0.24
C ARG A 92 3.17 -17.49 1.04
N PRO A 93 2.49 -16.81 1.96
CA PRO A 93 2.97 -16.61 3.32
C PRO A 93 3.03 -17.97 4.05
N GLN A 94 3.89 -18.07 5.06
CA GLN A 94 4.01 -19.29 5.87
C GLN A 94 3.02 -19.31 7.04
N HIS A 95 2.65 -18.14 7.53
CA HIS A 95 1.87 -17.97 8.76
C HIS A 95 0.66 -17.06 8.57
N GLY A 96 -0.03 -17.20 7.44
CA GLY A 96 -1.21 -16.40 7.17
C GLY A 96 -1.84 -16.68 5.82
N ARG A 97 -2.80 -15.83 5.46
CA ARG A 97 -3.55 -15.91 4.20
C ARG A 97 -3.54 -14.56 3.51
N VAL A 98 -3.54 -14.59 2.19
CA VAL A 98 -3.62 -13.38 1.35
C VAL A 98 -4.92 -13.39 0.57
N HIS A 99 -5.64 -12.27 0.63
CA HIS A 99 -6.81 -12.03 -0.21
C HIS A 99 -6.54 -10.83 -1.13
N VAL A 100 -6.85 -10.97 -2.40
CA VAL A 100 -6.78 -9.89 -3.39
C VAL A 100 -8.19 -9.57 -3.82
N ARG A 101 -8.61 -8.31 -3.63
CA ARG A 101 -9.97 -7.87 -3.95
C ARG A 101 -9.99 -6.47 -4.57
N LYS A 102 -11.02 -6.20 -5.34
CA LYS A 102 -11.31 -4.84 -5.83
C LYS A 102 -12.09 -4.08 -4.77
N VAL A 103 -11.67 -2.86 -4.50
CA VAL A 103 -12.33 -1.94 -3.55
C VAL A 103 -12.44 -0.58 -4.25
N GLY A 104 -13.59 -0.29 -4.81
CA GLY A 104 -13.78 0.89 -5.67
C GLY A 104 -12.77 0.89 -6.83
N ASP A 105 -12.01 1.98 -6.94
CA ASP A 105 -11.04 2.21 -8.02
C ASP A 105 -9.67 1.59 -7.79
N VAL A 106 -9.53 0.73 -6.77
CA VAL A 106 -8.26 0.13 -6.40
C VAL A 106 -8.36 -1.37 -6.20
N THR A 107 -7.22 -2.02 -6.26
CA THR A 107 -7.03 -3.39 -5.77
C THR A 107 -6.41 -3.32 -4.39
N ARG A 108 -6.98 -4.06 -3.45
CA ARG A 108 -6.44 -4.23 -2.11
C ARG A 108 -5.91 -5.64 -1.94
N VAL A 109 -4.68 -5.73 -1.44
CA VAL A 109 -4.00 -6.97 -1.11
C VAL A 109 -3.97 -7.08 0.41
N ASP A 110 -4.84 -7.91 0.97
CA ASP A 110 -5.02 -8.10 2.40
C ASP A 110 -4.21 -9.30 2.87
N TYR A 111 -3.48 -9.15 3.98
CA TYR A 111 -2.86 -10.23 4.71
C TYR A 111 -3.60 -10.45 6.03
N ILE A 112 -3.85 -11.71 6.36
CA ILE A 112 -4.52 -12.14 7.60
C ILE A 112 -3.58 -13.15 8.26
N PRO A 113 -2.99 -12.83 9.42
CA PRO A 113 -2.10 -13.76 10.12
C PRO A 113 -2.86 -14.96 10.67
N ASP A 114 -2.16 -16.09 10.82
CA ASP A 114 -2.70 -17.23 11.54
C ASP A 114 -2.87 -16.89 13.03
N ALA A 115 -3.82 -17.54 13.67
CA ALA A 115 -4.14 -17.27 15.06
C ALA A 115 -2.90 -17.43 15.97
N ARG A 116 -2.65 -16.43 16.82
CA ARG A 116 -1.54 -16.36 17.78
C ARG A 116 -0.13 -16.25 17.14
N PHE A 117 -0.02 -16.18 15.82
CA PHE A 117 1.29 -15.95 15.21
C PHE A 117 1.80 -14.55 15.54
N ALA A 118 3.08 -14.45 15.88
CA ALA A 118 3.84 -13.21 15.98
C ALA A 118 5.24 -13.47 15.42
N GLY A 119 5.76 -12.56 14.64
CA GLY A 119 7.03 -12.72 13.95
C GLY A 119 7.02 -12.11 12.56
N THR A 120 7.91 -12.59 11.71
CA THR A 120 8.04 -12.13 10.33
C THR A 120 7.49 -13.16 9.36
N ASP A 121 6.87 -12.67 8.29
CA ASP A 121 6.36 -13.47 7.18
C ASP A 121 6.60 -12.70 5.87
N ALA A 122 6.35 -13.31 4.74
CA ALA A 122 6.45 -12.66 3.44
C ALA A 122 5.58 -13.35 2.41
N PHE A 123 5.09 -12.58 1.45
CA PHE A 123 4.36 -13.10 0.31
C PHE A 123 4.62 -12.29 -0.95
N THR A 124 4.30 -12.86 -2.11
CA THR A 124 4.41 -12.18 -3.39
C THR A 124 3.14 -12.41 -4.21
N VAL A 125 2.55 -11.32 -4.67
CA VAL A 125 1.38 -11.33 -5.56
C VAL A 125 1.77 -10.73 -6.90
N ARG A 126 1.40 -11.41 -7.99
CA ARG A 126 1.50 -10.88 -9.35
C ARG A 126 0.11 -10.41 -9.79
N LEU A 127 0.01 -9.19 -10.27
CA LEU A 127 -1.26 -8.57 -10.64
C LEU A 127 -1.47 -8.56 -12.16
N VAL A 128 -2.71 -8.62 -12.58
CA VAL A 128 -3.11 -8.65 -13.99
C VAL A 128 -4.09 -7.50 -14.24
N PRO A 129 -3.91 -6.72 -15.33
CA PRO A 129 -2.95 -6.85 -16.42
C PRO A 129 -1.56 -6.30 -16.08
N GLY A 130 -0.61 -6.47 -17.00
CA GLY A 130 0.73 -5.89 -16.94
C GLY A 130 1.74 -6.70 -16.15
N ASN A 131 1.31 -7.72 -15.40
CA ASN A 131 2.16 -8.63 -14.62
C ASN A 131 3.16 -7.95 -13.63
N PRO A 132 2.86 -6.80 -13.02
CA PRO A 132 3.71 -6.32 -11.94
C PRO A 132 3.64 -7.29 -10.76
N ALA A 133 4.75 -7.48 -10.08
CA ALA A 133 4.82 -8.27 -8.87
C ALA A 133 4.96 -7.35 -7.65
N LEU A 134 4.16 -7.61 -6.62
CA LEU A 134 4.26 -6.96 -5.31
C LEU A 134 4.76 -7.99 -4.31
N ARG A 135 5.98 -7.80 -3.80
CA ARG A 135 6.52 -8.56 -2.68
C ARG A 135 6.35 -7.76 -1.40
N VAL A 136 5.79 -8.39 -0.38
CA VAL A 136 5.51 -7.75 0.91
C VAL A 136 6.25 -8.50 2.01
N ALA A 137 7.10 -7.79 2.74
CA ALA A 137 7.65 -8.24 4.01
C ALA A 137 6.68 -7.84 5.12
N VAL A 138 6.25 -8.81 5.92
CA VAL A 138 5.24 -8.63 6.96
C VAL A 138 5.87 -8.78 8.34
N THR A 139 5.55 -7.87 9.25
CA THR A 139 5.86 -7.98 10.68
C THR A 139 4.57 -8.06 11.46
N VAL A 140 4.34 -9.19 12.10
CA VAL A 140 3.17 -9.44 12.93
C VAL A 140 3.55 -9.27 14.40
N GLN A 141 2.92 -8.30 15.05
CA GLN A 141 3.08 -8.06 16.48
C GLN A 141 2.07 -8.90 17.28
N PRO A 142 2.38 -9.30 18.52
CA PRO A 142 1.40 -9.96 19.38
C PRO A 142 0.14 -9.11 19.53
N GLY A 143 -1.02 -9.70 19.32
CA GLY A 143 -2.30 -9.05 19.61
C GLY A 143 -2.58 -9.00 21.11
N ALA A 144 -3.47 -8.12 21.53
CA ALA A 144 -3.89 -8.01 22.94
C ALA A 144 -4.46 -9.33 23.50
N ALA A 145 -5.04 -10.18 22.66
CA ALA A 145 -5.51 -11.51 23.03
C ALA A 145 -4.39 -12.54 23.23
N SER A 146 -3.19 -12.30 22.69
CA SER A 146 -2.04 -13.18 22.88
C SER A 146 -1.25 -12.88 24.15
N ALA A 147 -1.45 -11.70 24.75
CA ALA A 147 -0.73 -11.25 25.94
C ALA A 147 -1.26 -11.86 27.26
N THR A 148 -2.37 -12.62 27.22
CA THR A 148 -3.06 -13.09 28.43
C THR A 148 -2.88 -14.60 28.68
N ALA A 149 -1.87 -15.27 28.11
CA ALA A 149 -1.49 -16.60 28.59
C ALA A 149 -0.43 -16.42 29.69
N PRO A 150 -0.76 -16.62 31.00
CA PRO A 150 0.24 -16.69 32.04
C PRO A 150 1.17 -17.86 31.70
N ALA A 151 2.48 -17.63 31.76
CA ALA A 151 3.44 -18.72 31.71
C ALA A 151 3.02 -19.79 32.73
N PRO A 152 3.03 -21.09 32.39
CA PRO A 152 2.76 -22.13 33.36
C PRO A 152 3.76 -21.96 34.52
N ALA A 153 3.23 -21.73 35.71
CA ALA A 153 4.02 -21.63 36.91
C ALA A 153 4.87 -22.90 37.02
N ALA A 154 6.19 -22.73 37.06
CA ALA A 154 7.10 -23.82 37.29
C ALA A 154 6.71 -24.48 38.61
N THR A 155 6.26 -25.73 38.57
CA THR A 155 5.98 -26.56 39.74
C THR A 155 7.31 -26.74 40.49
N PRO A 156 7.39 -26.35 41.78
CA PRO A 156 8.64 -26.60 42.53
C PRO A 156 8.89 -28.10 42.62
N ALA A 157 10.09 -28.50 42.19
CA ALA A 157 10.53 -29.86 42.31
C ALA A 157 10.45 -30.30 43.78
N ALA A 158 9.70 -31.37 44.03
CA ALA A 158 9.62 -31.99 45.36
C ALA A 158 11.00 -32.51 45.74
N THR A 159 11.52 -32.02 46.87
CA THR A 159 12.77 -32.47 47.49
C THR A 159 12.58 -33.92 47.95
N PRO A 160 13.40 -34.88 47.57
CA PRO A 160 13.29 -36.24 48.07
C PRO A 160 13.68 -36.29 49.55
N ALA A 161 12.77 -36.81 50.39
CA ALA A 161 13.03 -37.07 51.81
C ALA A 161 14.10 -38.15 51.97
N ARG A 162 15.21 -37.79 52.59
CA ARG A 162 16.19 -38.78 53.08
C ARG A 162 15.58 -39.63 54.20
N ARG A 163 15.60 -40.90 54.04
CA ARG A 163 15.59 -41.90 55.10
C ARG A 163 16.99 -42.38 55.41
#